data_0e8d1633e6e2e712c5a81714027a1051
#
_entry.id   0e8d1633e6e2e712c5a81714027a1051
#
_cell.length_a   1.000
_cell.length_b   1.000
_cell.length_c   1.000
_cell.angle_alpha   90.00
_cell.angle_beta   90.00
_cell.angle_gamma   90.00
#
_symmetry.space_group_name_H-M   'P 1'
#
loop_
_entity.id
_entity.type
_entity.pdbx_description
1 polymer ?
#
loop_
_entity_poly.entity_id
_entity_poly.type
_entity_poly.pdbx_seq_one_letter_code
_entity_poly.pdbx_strand_id
1 'polypeptide(L)'
;MVNDNFYGYKRNSKKVKTKTGMRGSVDLDFESVNPYEFKKGMNAELSKMGTELRESSEEQREKATETIIKNLQKTPAYYSFMEHYDTVTRNMEGRKPTFNAFLKEMGDYSMKEVKEKFTVDKMKEIKLKESIRTEVRNKINELFKIK
;
A
#
# COMPACT_ATOMS: atom_id res chain seq x y z
N MET A 1 -18.75 -12.39 24.67
CA MET A 1 -19.45 -11.92 23.47
C MET A 1 -18.96 -10.54 23.12
N VAL A 2 -18.24 -10.43 22.05
CA VAL A 2 -17.87 -9.12 21.54
C VAL A 2 -19.15 -8.49 21.00
N ASN A 3 -19.54 -7.38 21.58
CA ASN A 3 -20.68 -6.64 21.13
C ASN A 3 -20.36 -6.06 19.75
N ASP A 4 -20.98 -6.58 18.71
CA ASP A 4 -20.78 -6.15 17.32
C ASP A 4 -21.15 -4.67 17.11
N ASN A 5 -21.70 -4.03 18.11
CA ASN A 5 -22.05 -2.62 18.11
C ASN A 5 -21.04 -1.72 18.80
N PHE A 6 -19.88 -2.24 19.21
CA PHE A 6 -18.90 -1.47 19.96
C PHE A 6 -18.42 -0.20 19.25
N TYR A 7 -18.45 -0.19 17.93
CA TYR A 7 -18.06 0.98 17.14
C TYR A 7 -19.18 1.52 16.24
N GLY A 8 -20.43 1.15 16.51
CA GLY A 8 -21.55 1.57 15.67
C GLY A 8 -21.54 0.95 14.27
N TYR A 9 -20.63 0.05 14.02
CA TYR A 9 -20.61 -0.67 12.76
C TYR A 9 -21.60 -1.82 12.81
N LYS A 10 -22.82 -1.52 12.40
CA LYS A 10 -23.64 -2.63 11.93
C LYS A 10 -22.94 -3.19 10.71
N ARG A 11 -22.59 -4.46 10.77
CA ARG A 11 -22.18 -5.22 9.59
C ARG A 11 -23.33 -5.27 8.59
N ASN A 12 -23.63 -4.13 8.04
CA ASN A 12 -24.49 -4.10 6.88
C ASN A 12 -23.56 -4.34 5.69
N SER A 13 -23.63 -5.52 5.13
CA SER A 13 -23.06 -5.91 3.85
C SER A 13 -23.55 -5.01 2.69
N LYS A 14 -23.84 -3.76 2.96
CA LYS A 14 -24.19 -2.82 1.90
C LYS A 14 -22.92 -2.42 1.18
N LYS A 15 -22.75 -3.02 0.02
CA LYS A 15 -21.81 -2.55 -0.97
C LYS A 15 -22.01 -1.05 -1.16
N VAL A 16 -21.08 -0.26 -0.69
CA VAL A 16 -21.10 1.18 -0.91
C VAL A 16 -20.74 1.40 -2.37
N LYS A 17 -21.71 1.74 -3.17
CA LYS A 17 -21.44 2.19 -4.54
C LYS A 17 -20.82 3.56 -4.45
N THR A 18 -19.61 3.71 -4.94
CA THR A 18 -19.03 5.03 -5.12
C THR A 18 -19.85 5.81 -6.13
N LYS A 19 -20.19 7.03 -5.81
CA LYS A 19 -20.97 7.92 -6.67
C LYS A 19 -20.31 8.22 -8.02
N THR A 20 -19.02 7.99 -8.12
CA THR A 20 -18.25 8.12 -9.36
C THR A 20 -18.51 7.00 -10.35
N GLY A 21 -19.62 6.30 -10.23
CA GLY A 21 -20.11 5.18 -11.04
C GLY A 21 -19.86 5.20 -12.54
N MET A 22 -18.98 6.04 -12.95
CA MET A 22 -18.45 6.09 -14.28
C MET A 22 -17.39 5.01 -14.42
N ARG A 23 -17.80 3.88 -14.92
CA ARG A 23 -16.94 2.74 -15.28
C ARG A 23 -16.49 1.87 -14.11
N GLY A 24 -17.30 0.89 -13.88
CA GLY A 24 -16.91 -0.20 -13.01
C GLY A 24 -16.83 0.27 -11.56
N SER A 25 -17.99 0.46 -10.96
CA SER A 25 -18.09 0.54 -9.52
C SER A 25 -17.30 -0.60 -8.93
N VAL A 26 -16.13 -0.31 -8.40
CA VAL A 26 -15.43 -1.27 -7.56
C VAL A 26 -16.36 -1.49 -6.38
N ASP A 27 -16.88 -2.69 -6.26
CA ASP A 27 -17.61 -3.09 -5.06
C ASP A 27 -16.63 -2.99 -3.90
N LEU A 28 -16.75 -1.91 -3.13
CA LEU A 28 -15.91 -1.68 -1.98
C LEU A 28 -16.39 -2.58 -0.85
N ASP A 29 -15.70 -3.69 -0.67
CA ASP A 29 -15.98 -4.59 0.42
C ASP A 29 -15.25 -4.13 1.69
N PHE A 30 -15.93 -3.31 2.48
CA PHE A 30 -15.41 -2.83 3.75
C PHE A 30 -15.31 -3.93 4.82
N GLU A 31 -15.99 -5.05 4.65
CA GLU A 31 -15.96 -6.13 5.64
C GLU A 31 -14.61 -6.85 5.67
N SER A 32 -13.95 -6.92 4.52
CA SER A 32 -12.64 -7.56 4.40
C SER A 32 -11.47 -6.65 4.80
N VAL A 33 -11.75 -5.38 5.08
CA VAL A 33 -10.73 -4.37 5.33
C VAL A 33 -10.46 -4.20 6.82
N ASN A 34 -9.21 -4.30 7.22
CA ASN A 34 -8.79 -4.02 8.59
C ASN A 34 -8.95 -2.51 8.88
N PRO A 35 -9.73 -2.13 9.92
CA PRO A 35 -9.95 -0.72 10.26
C PRO A 35 -8.67 0.06 10.57
N TYR A 36 -7.68 -0.58 11.16
CA TYR A 36 -6.37 0.06 11.45
C TYR A 36 -5.61 0.37 10.16
N GLU A 37 -5.60 -0.55 9.23
CA GLU A 37 -5.00 -0.33 7.92
C GLU A 37 -5.74 0.77 7.15
N PHE A 38 -7.06 0.78 7.21
CA PHE A 38 -7.87 1.81 6.58
C PHE A 38 -7.55 3.21 7.14
N LYS A 39 -7.44 3.33 8.46
CA LYS A 39 -7.09 4.59 9.12
C LYS A 39 -5.69 5.09 8.70
N LYS A 40 -4.71 4.20 8.70
CA LYS A 40 -3.36 4.51 8.23
C LYS A 40 -3.38 4.94 6.77
N GLY A 41 -4.14 4.24 5.95
CA GLY A 41 -4.32 4.55 4.54
C GLY A 41 -4.93 5.92 4.31
N MET A 42 -5.96 6.27 5.06
CA MET A 42 -6.62 7.56 4.96
C MET A 42 -5.61 8.70 5.24
N ASN A 43 -4.86 8.59 6.31
CA ASN A 43 -3.83 9.56 6.64
C ASN A 43 -2.76 9.66 5.55
N ALA A 44 -2.28 8.52 5.04
CA ALA A 44 -1.25 8.49 4.02
C ALA A 44 -1.72 9.08 2.68
N GLU A 45 -2.89 8.67 2.22
CA GLU A 45 -3.41 9.12 0.90
C GLU A 45 -3.81 10.60 0.93
N LEU A 46 -4.42 11.08 2.01
CA LEU A 46 -4.73 12.50 2.15
C LEU A 46 -3.46 13.35 2.25
N SER A 47 -2.42 12.87 2.93
CA SER A 47 -1.13 13.56 2.97
C SER A 47 -0.50 13.70 1.59
N LYS A 48 -0.63 12.69 0.73
CA LYS A 48 -0.19 12.78 -0.68
C LYS A 48 -0.95 13.84 -1.46
N MET A 49 -2.21 14.07 -1.11
CA MET A 49 -3.04 15.14 -1.72
C MET A 49 -2.77 16.52 -1.10
N GLY A 50 -1.88 16.61 -0.12
CA GLY A 50 -1.55 17.86 0.58
C GLY A 50 -2.60 18.32 1.59
N THR A 51 -3.40 17.41 2.11
CA THR A 51 -4.47 17.72 3.07
C THR A 51 -4.50 16.75 4.25
N GLU A 52 -5.25 17.11 5.27
CA GLU A 52 -5.55 16.26 6.43
C GLU A 52 -7.05 15.92 6.45
N LEU A 53 -7.42 14.91 7.24
CA LEU A 53 -8.80 14.45 7.32
C LEU A 53 -9.79 15.58 7.67
N ARG A 54 -9.41 16.46 8.58
CA ARG A 54 -10.28 17.59 9.02
C ARG A 54 -10.52 18.60 7.91
N GLU A 55 -9.55 18.81 7.06
CA GLU A 55 -9.54 19.84 6.00
C GLU A 55 -9.91 19.29 4.63
N SER A 56 -10.01 17.96 4.51
CA SER A 56 -10.27 17.31 3.25
C SER A 56 -11.71 17.51 2.77
N SER A 57 -11.86 17.67 1.47
CA SER A 57 -13.17 17.67 0.83
C SER A 57 -13.75 16.25 0.76
N GLU A 58 -15.04 16.14 0.55
CA GLU A 58 -15.72 14.85 0.34
C GLU A 58 -15.11 14.11 -0.84
N GLU A 59 -14.85 14.80 -1.94
CA GLU A 59 -14.23 14.23 -3.14
C GLU A 59 -12.82 13.68 -2.84
N GLN A 60 -12.01 14.39 -2.09
CA GLN A 60 -10.68 13.91 -1.68
C GLN A 60 -10.76 12.65 -0.83
N ARG A 61 -11.71 12.59 0.09
CA ARG A 61 -11.95 11.40 0.94
C ARG A 61 -12.44 10.21 0.13
N GLU A 62 -13.30 10.43 -0.87
CA GLU A 62 -13.76 9.37 -1.77
C GLU A 62 -12.59 8.80 -2.59
N LYS A 63 -11.77 9.64 -3.19
CA LYS A 63 -10.58 9.20 -3.93
C LYS A 63 -9.60 8.44 -3.05
N ALA A 64 -9.36 8.94 -1.84
CA ALA A 64 -8.52 8.27 -0.86
C ALA A 64 -9.08 6.89 -0.53
N THR A 65 -10.37 6.80 -0.26
CA THR A 65 -11.06 5.54 0.06
C THR A 65 -10.92 4.51 -1.06
N GLU A 66 -11.14 4.91 -2.30
CA GLU A 66 -10.98 4.01 -3.46
C GLU A 66 -9.55 3.48 -3.56
N THR A 67 -8.57 4.35 -3.42
CA THR A 67 -7.15 3.98 -3.45
C THR A 67 -6.79 3.01 -2.34
N ILE A 68 -7.24 3.30 -1.12
CA ILE A 68 -6.99 2.46 0.05
C ILE A 68 -7.55 1.04 -0.17
N ILE A 69 -8.77 0.94 -0.62
CA ILE A 69 -9.40 -0.37 -0.81
C ILE A 69 -8.71 -1.16 -1.90
N LYS A 70 -8.34 -0.54 -3.00
CA LYS A 70 -7.53 -1.19 -4.04
C LYS A 70 -6.22 -1.73 -3.51
N ASN A 71 -5.53 -0.95 -2.70
CA ASN A 71 -4.26 -1.35 -2.10
C ASN A 71 -4.43 -2.50 -1.12
N LEU A 72 -5.45 -2.44 -0.26
CA LEU A 72 -5.70 -3.46 0.75
C LEU A 72 -6.25 -4.76 0.16
N GLN A 73 -6.94 -4.70 -0.96
CA GLN A 73 -7.36 -5.91 -1.69
C GLN A 73 -6.17 -6.69 -2.25
N LYS A 74 -5.14 -5.99 -2.70
CA LYS A 74 -3.91 -6.61 -3.20
C LYS A 74 -3.00 -7.09 -2.07
N THR A 75 -2.86 -6.27 -1.05
CA THR A 75 -1.95 -6.52 0.08
C THR A 75 -2.66 -6.10 1.38
N PRO A 76 -3.18 -7.05 2.17
CA PRO A 76 -3.99 -6.72 3.35
C PRO A 76 -3.33 -5.83 4.39
N ALA A 77 -2.02 -5.85 4.49
CA ALA A 77 -1.23 -5.03 5.42
C ALA A 77 -0.41 -3.93 4.70
N TYR A 78 -0.89 -3.44 3.58
CA TYR A 78 -0.19 -2.49 2.69
C TYR A 78 0.38 -1.28 3.43
N TYR A 79 -0.43 -0.62 4.25
CA TYR A 79 0.00 0.60 4.95
C TYR A 79 0.92 0.32 6.14
N SER A 80 0.79 -0.81 6.79
CA SER A 80 1.75 -1.26 7.80
C SER A 80 3.10 -1.59 7.18
N PHE A 81 3.11 -2.21 6.01
CA PHE A 81 4.33 -2.43 5.24
C PHE A 81 4.96 -1.11 4.80
N MET A 82 4.17 -0.13 4.39
CA MET A 82 4.65 1.19 4.03
C MET A 82 5.33 1.90 5.21
N GLU A 83 4.73 1.86 6.39
CA GLU A 83 5.33 2.40 7.61
C GLU A 83 6.66 1.73 7.94
N HIS A 84 6.70 0.41 7.85
CA HIS A 84 7.92 -0.35 8.12
C HIS A 84 9.01 -0.03 7.09
N TYR A 85 8.65 0.02 5.82
CA TYR A 85 9.54 0.45 4.75
C TYR A 85 10.13 1.84 5.03
N ASP A 86 9.30 2.81 5.37
CA ASP A 86 9.74 4.17 5.68
C ASP A 86 10.68 4.20 6.88
N THR A 87 10.37 3.42 7.91
CA THR A 87 11.20 3.33 9.13
C THR A 87 12.57 2.75 8.83
N VAL A 88 12.63 1.66 8.08
CA VAL A 88 13.89 0.98 7.75
C VAL A 88 14.71 1.81 6.76
N THR A 89 14.06 2.36 5.72
CA THR A 89 14.77 3.15 4.70
C THR A 89 15.25 4.49 5.21
N ARG A 90 14.62 5.03 6.24
CA ARG A 90 15.08 6.27 6.90
C ARG A 90 16.49 6.11 7.50
N ASN A 91 16.79 4.91 7.95
CA ASN A 91 18.09 4.56 8.55
C ASN A 91 19.12 4.07 7.53
N MET A 92 18.74 3.96 6.26
CA MET A 92 19.67 3.53 5.20
C MET A 92 20.53 4.68 4.71
N GLU A 93 21.81 4.40 4.59
CA GLU A 93 22.74 5.23 3.84
C GLU A 93 22.76 4.73 2.38
N GLY A 94 22.65 5.67 1.44
CA GLY A 94 22.69 5.36 0.03
C GLY A 94 21.31 5.18 -0.62
N ARG A 95 21.27 4.48 -1.75
CA ARG A 95 20.06 4.31 -2.53
C ARG A 95 19.12 3.28 -1.91
N LYS A 96 17.86 3.64 -1.84
CA LYS A 96 16.78 2.82 -1.30
C LYS A 96 16.15 1.97 -2.42
N PRO A 97 15.69 0.74 -2.13
CA PRO A 97 14.83 0.01 -3.06
C PRO A 97 13.49 0.73 -3.21
N THR A 98 12.80 0.52 -4.32
CA THR A 98 11.44 1.03 -4.47
C THR A 98 10.47 0.28 -3.56
N PHE A 99 9.39 0.95 -3.16
CA PHE A 99 8.37 0.31 -2.36
C PHE A 99 7.72 -0.89 -3.07
N ASN A 100 7.57 -0.81 -4.40
CA ASN A 100 7.06 -1.94 -5.19
C ASN A 100 7.99 -3.16 -5.15
N ALA A 101 9.30 -2.95 -5.21
CA ALA A 101 10.27 -4.05 -5.07
C ALA A 101 10.18 -4.69 -3.67
N PHE A 102 10.03 -3.86 -2.64
CA PHE A 102 9.80 -4.32 -1.29
C PHE A 102 8.51 -5.16 -1.16
N LEU A 103 7.40 -4.69 -1.70
CA LEU A 103 6.14 -5.41 -1.65
C LEU A 103 6.21 -6.76 -2.35
N LYS A 104 6.92 -6.86 -3.47
CA LYS A 104 7.10 -8.13 -4.17
C LYS A 104 7.83 -9.17 -3.32
N GLU A 105 8.82 -8.73 -2.54
CA GLU A 105 9.59 -9.63 -1.67
C GLU A 105 8.81 -10.01 -0.40
N MET A 106 7.99 -9.10 0.13
CA MET A 106 7.40 -9.23 1.47
C MET A 106 5.87 -9.31 1.49
N GLY A 107 5.20 -9.21 0.34
CA GLY A 107 3.74 -9.15 0.26
C GLY A 107 3.01 -10.34 0.87
N ASP A 108 3.61 -11.52 0.84
CA ASP A 108 3.02 -12.76 1.36
C ASP A 108 3.36 -13.02 2.85
N TYR A 109 4.21 -12.18 3.44
CA TYR A 109 4.59 -12.33 4.83
C TYR A 109 3.65 -11.58 5.77
N SER A 110 3.46 -12.12 6.98
CA SER A 110 2.76 -11.39 8.04
C SER A 110 3.60 -10.21 8.54
N MET A 111 2.96 -9.23 9.18
CA MET A 111 3.69 -8.07 9.74
C MET A 111 4.78 -8.48 10.74
N LYS A 112 4.52 -9.52 11.53
CA LYS A 112 5.50 -10.04 12.48
C LYS A 112 6.74 -10.57 11.76
N GLU A 113 6.55 -11.37 10.72
CA GLU A 113 7.64 -11.91 9.91
C GLU A 113 8.41 -10.80 9.18
N VAL A 114 7.72 -9.79 8.67
CA VAL A 114 8.34 -8.64 8.01
C VAL A 114 9.24 -7.88 8.99
N LYS A 115 8.77 -7.63 10.20
CA LYS A 115 9.57 -6.93 11.23
C LYS A 115 10.80 -7.72 11.65
N GLU A 116 10.71 -9.03 11.71
CA GLU A 116 11.83 -9.90 12.08
C GLU A 116 12.86 -10.06 10.96
N LYS A 117 12.39 -10.28 9.73
CA LYS A 117 13.24 -10.58 8.57
C LYS A 117 13.69 -9.33 7.82
N PHE A 118 12.94 -8.25 7.94
CA PHE A 118 13.11 -7.06 7.13
C PHE A 118 13.97 -6.02 7.82
N THR A 119 15.27 -6.23 7.71
CA THR A 119 16.29 -5.35 8.27
C THR A 119 16.90 -4.48 7.17
N VAL A 120 17.77 -3.54 7.54
CA VAL A 120 18.53 -2.72 6.60
C VAL A 120 19.33 -3.58 5.61
N ASP A 121 19.88 -4.69 6.06
CA ASP A 121 20.66 -5.62 5.20
C ASP A 121 19.75 -6.25 4.13
N LYS A 122 18.54 -6.63 4.49
CA LYS A 122 17.56 -7.15 3.53
C LYS A 122 17.16 -6.09 2.51
N MET A 123 17.03 -4.83 2.93
CA MET A 123 16.77 -3.70 2.02
C MET A 123 17.89 -3.53 1.00
N LYS A 124 19.13 -3.63 1.42
CA LYS A 124 20.30 -3.56 0.53
C LYS A 124 20.28 -4.69 -0.50
N GLU A 125 19.92 -5.90 -0.06
CA GLU A 125 19.77 -7.06 -0.94
C GLU A 125 18.69 -6.82 -2.00
N ILE A 126 17.54 -6.31 -1.61
CA ILE A 126 16.43 -6.00 -2.52
C ILE A 126 16.85 -4.91 -3.51
N LYS A 127 17.56 -3.89 -3.06
CA LYS A 127 18.09 -2.84 -3.95
C LYS A 127 19.08 -3.38 -4.97
N LEU A 128 19.95 -4.27 -4.55
CA LEU A 128 20.88 -4.93 -5.44
C LEU A 128 20.16 -5.73 -6.53
N LYS A 129 19.19 -6.54 -6.15
CA LYS A 129 18.35 -7.30 -7.09
C LYS A 129 17.62 -6.39 -8.07
N GLU A 130 17.05 -5.29 -7.60
CA GLU A 130 16.37 -4.30 -8.44
C GLU A 130 17.34 -3.67 -9.45
N SER A 131 18.54 -3.31 -9.01
CA SER A 131 19.56 -2.72 -9.87
C SER A 131 20.02 -3.70 -10.96
N ILE A 132 20.22 -4.96 -10.62
CA ILE A 132 20.58 -6.01 -11.57
C ILE A 132 19.48 -6.20 -12.61
N ARG A 133 18.22 -6.27 -12.20
CA ARG A 133 17.07 -6.41 -13.11
C ARG A 133 16.98 -5.23 -14.08
N THR A 134 17.20 -4.02 -13.59
CA THR A 134 17.19 -2.81 -14.42
C THR A 134 18.33 -2.82 -15.44
N GLU A 135 19.52 -3.17 -15.01
CA GLU A 135 20.68 -3.26 -15.89
C GLU A 135 20.49 -4.31 -16.98
N VAL A 136 20.03 -5.50 -16.63
CA VAL A 136 19.72 -6.57 -17.59
C VAL A 136 18.68 -6.10 -18.60
N ARG A 137 17.61 -5.45 -18.14
CA ARG A 137 16.58 -4.92 -19.02
C ARG A 137 17.14 -3.87 -19.99
N ASN A 138 17.98 -2.99 -19.51
CA ASN A 138 18.62 -1.96 -20.35
C ASN A 138 19.50 -2.59 -21.42
N LYS A 139 20.31 -3.58 -21.07
CA LYS A 139 21.14 -4.31 -22.03
C LYS A 139 20.31 -5.04 -23.09
N ILE A 140 19.22 -5.67 -22.70
CA ILE A 140 18.30 -6.31 -23.64
C ILE A 140 17.72 -5.27 -24.60
N ASN A 141 17.27 -4.13 -24.08
CA ASN A 141 16.72 -3.06 -24.91
C ASN A 141 17.74 -2.48 -25.89
N GLU A 142 19.01 -2.33 -25.48
CA GLU A 142 20.09 -1.91 -26.34
C GLU A 142 20.32 -2.89 -27.48
N LEU A 143 20.33 -4.20 -27.18
CA LEU A 143 20.49 -5.24 -28.21
C LEU A 143 19.36 -5.22 -29.25
N PHE A 144 18.14 -4.90 -28.84
CA PHE A 144 17.00 -4.80 -29.76
C PHE A 144 16.96 -3.48 -30.53
N LYS A 145 17.58 -2.43 -30.03
CA LYS A 145 17.65 -1.13 -30.74
C LYS A 145 18.69 -1.10 -31.88
N ILE A 146 19.66 -1.99 -31.85
CA ILE A 146 20.76 -2.04 -32.84
C ILE A 146 20.31 -2.68 -34.16
N LYS A 147 19.09 -3.12 -34.27
CA LYS A 147 18.56 -3.67 -35.53
C LYS A 147 17.89 -2.59 -36.38
#